data_15af9383f02605df107f4243983465ef
#
_entry.id   15af9383f02605df107f4243983465ef
#
_cell.length_a   1.000
_cell.length_b   1.000
_cell.length_c   1.000
_cell.angle_alpha   90.00
_cell.angle_beta   90.00
_cell.angle_gamma   90.00
#
_symmetry.space_group_name_H-M   'P 1'
#
loop_
_entity.id
_entity.type
_entity.pdbx_description
1 polymer ?
#
loop_
_entity_poly.entity_id
_entity_poly.type
_entity_poly.pdbx_seq_one_letter_code
_entity_poly.pdbx_strand_id
1 'polypeptide(L)'
;MGLVKSSLTFSLYAQIIATFLGFFGLIYKIRPQDMILKEILTLETVVQVIEFAFYFWFSYIYKRSVDKTDIAKFRYYDWVFTTPLMLFNTIVYFEYNNIKNSKKNSTNNGSNDSPLTIQNFLNNNQDNITRIVIYNFIMLLVGYLQEIGLINIWVSSLIGFACLYLSFEII
;
A
#
# COMPACT_ATOMS: atom_id res chain seq x y z
N MET A 1 20.77 10.40 -19.49
CA MET A 1 21.36 9.79 -18.30
C MET A 1 21.08 10.55 -17.00
N GLY A 2 20.95 11.86 -17.01
CA GLY A 2 20.70 12.68 -15.82
C GLY A 2 19.34 12.48 -15.16
N LEU A 3 18.27 12.39 -15.95
CA LEU A 3 16.88 12.37 -15.43
C LEU A 3 16.57 11.15 -14.54
N VAL A 4 16.97 9.94 -14.97
CA VAL A 4 16.69 8.71 -14.19
C VAL A 4 17.47 8.73 -12.87
N LYS A 5 18.74 9.16 -12.89
CA LYS A 5 19.54 9.29 -11.69
C LYS A 5 18.98 10.35 -10.74
N SER A 6 18.54 11.48 -11.27
CA SER A 6 17.91 12.54 -10.49
C SER A 6 16.60 12.09 -9.87
N SER A 7 15.74 11.40 -10.64
CA SER A 7 14.47 10.83 -10.15
C SER A 7 14.69 9.80 -9.04
N LEU A 8 15.65 8.89 -9.22
CA LEU A 8 15.99 7.89 -8.20
C LEU A 8 16.50 8.52 -6.91
N THR A 9 17.36 9.53 -7.03
CA THR A 9 17.89 10.26 -5.87
C THR A 9 16.76 11.01 -5.16
N PHE A 10 15.87 11.66 -5.90
CA PHE A 10 14.71 12.34 -5.35
C PHE A 10 13.78 11.35 -4.60
N SER A 11 13.47 10.20 -5.21
CA SER A 11 12.67 9.15 -4.57
C SER A 11 13.30 8.67 -3.27
N LEU A 12 14.61 8.47 -3.24
CA LEU A 12 15.33 8.07 -2.02
C LEU A 12 15.19 9.11 -0.90
N TYR A 13 15.36 10.40 -1.20
CA TYR A 13 15.13 11.45 -0.21
C TYR A 13 13.70 11.53 0.26
N ALA A 14 12.74 11.39 -0.64
CA ALA A 14 11.32 11.36 -0.29
C ALA A 14 11.00 10.20 0.67
N GLN A 15 11.56 9.01 0.42
CA GLN A 15 11.40 7.85 1.29
C GLN A 15 12.05 8.03 2.66
N ILE A 16 13.22 8.65 2.73
CA ILE A 16 13.85 9.00 4.02
C ILE A 16 12.91 9.88 4.83
N ILE A 17 12.38 10.96 4.22
CA ILE A 17 11.48 11.88 4.91
C ILE A 17 10.20 11.16 5.34
N ALA A 18 9.58 10.37 4.47
CA ALA A 18 8.36 9.62 4.78
C ALA A 18 8.58 8.62 5.94
N THR A 19 9.69 7.88 5.92
CA THR A 19 10.05 6.95 6.99
C THR A 19 10.24 7.69 8.33
N PHE A 20 10.92 8.82 8.34
CA PHE A 20 11.07 9.64 9.56
C PHE A 20 9.72 10.14 10.08
N LEU A 21 8.84 10.62 9.21
CA LEU A 21 7.50 11.08 9.59
C LEU A 21 6.66 9.92 10.16
N GLY A 22 6.76 8.71 9.58
CA GLY A 22 6.13 7.50 10.09
C GLY A 22 6.58 7.19 11.52
N PHE A 23 7.89 7.12 11.76
CA PHE A 23 8.43 6.89 13.09
C PHE A 23 8.04 7.98 14.08
N PHE A 24 8.06 9.25 13.68
CA PHE A 24 7.62 10.34 14.53
C PHE A 24 6.14 10.22 14.90
N GLY A 25 5.30 9.82 13.94
CA GLY A 25 3.89 9.55 14.18
C GLY A 25 3.64 8.44 15.19
N LEU A 26 4.48 7.38 15.22
CA LEU A 26 4.36 6.28 16.19
C LEU A 26 4.62 6.71 17.65
N ILE A 27 5.44 7.73 17.85
CA ILE A 27 5.75 8.29 19.18
C ILE A 27 4.58 9.13 19.69
N TYR A 28 3.72 9.64 18.80
CA TYR A 28 2.59 10.47 19.17
C TYR A 28 1.55 9.67 19.95
N LYS A 29 1.09 10.24 21.08
CA LYS A 29 0.12 9.58 21.96
C LYS A 29 -1.28 9.71 21.36
N ILE A 30 -1.82 8.61 20.85
CA ILE A 30 -3.18 8.53 20.31
C ILE A 30 -4.15 8.18 21.43
N ARG A 31 -5.39 8.69 21.36
CA ARG A 31 -6.45 8.39 22.34
C ARG A 31 -6.79 6.90 22.31
N PRO A 32 -7.14 6.29 23.48
CA PRO A 32 -7.52 4.87 23.53
C PRO A 32 -8.69 4.50 22.60
N GLN A 33 -9.55 5.46 22.31
CA GLN A 33 -10.71 5.27 21.42
C GLN A 33 -10.31 5.13 19.92
N ASP A 34 -9.14 5.65 19.57
CA ASP A 34 -8.62 5.70 18.19
C ASP A 34 -7.43 4.74 18.02
N MET A 35 -7.36 3.66 18.83
CA MET A 35 -6.22 2.72 18.86
C MET A 35 -5.93 2.09 17.49
N ILE A 36 -6.96 1.86 16.70
CA ILE A 36 -6.83 1.32 15.34
C ILE A 36 -6.01 2.24 14.41
N LEU A 37 -6.07 3.57 14.62
CA LEU A 37 -5.22 4.49 13.85
C LEU A 37 -3.74 4.27 14.12
N LYS A 38 -3.40 3.84 15.34
CA LYS A 38 -2.02 3.48 15.68
C LYS A 38 -1.58 2.21 15.00
N GLU A 39 -2.48 1.23 14.88
CA GLU A 39 -2.22 -0.02 14.16
C GLU A 39 -2.02 0.25 12.66
N ILE A 40 -2.89 1.08 12.05
CA ILE A 40 -2.76 1.52 10.65
C ILE A 40 -1.43 2.26 10.44
N LEU A 41 -1.10 3.20 11.31
CA LEU A 41 0.16 3.96 11.23
C LEU A 41 1.38 3.05 11.39
N THR A 42 1.29 2.02 12.23
CA THR A 42 2.36 1.03 12.37
C THR A 42 2.59 0.26 11.07
N LEU A 43 1.50 -0.23 10.44
CA LEU A 43 1.59 -0.91 9.15
C LEU A 43 2.13 0.01 8.05
N GLU A 44 1.66 1.26 8.01
CA GLU A 44 2.16 2.26 7.06
C GLU A 44 3.67 2.51 7.26
N THR A 45 4.12 2.61 8.50
CA THR A 45 5.55 2.77 8.81
C THR A 45 6.36 1.55 8.36
N VAL A 46 5.81 0.34 8.52
CA VAL A 46 6.46 -0.89 8.00
C VAL A 46 6.59 -0.84 6.48
N VAL A 47 5.55 -0.42 5.76
CA VAL A 47 5.60 -0.23 4.30
C VAL A 47 6.71 0.77 3.93
N GLN A 48 6.76 1.92 4.61
CA GLN A 48 7.79 2.95 4.38
C GLN A 48 9.21 2.42 4.60
N VAL A 49 9.42 1.57 5.60
CA VAL A 49 10.73 0.94 5.86
C VAL A 49 11.10 -0.04 4.75
N ILE A 50 10.14 -0.84 4.27
CA ILE A 50 10.35 -1.78 3.15
C ILE A 50 10.74 -1.00 1.89
N GLU A 51 9.96 0.03 1.55
CA GLU A 51 10.24 0.90 0.39
C GLU A 51 11.60 1.58 0.51
N PHE A 52 11.91 2.14 1.68
CA PHE A 52 13.23 2.76 1.91
C PHE A 52 14.37 1.76 1.70
N ALA A 53 14.27 0.57 2.27
CA ALA A 53 15.28 -0.48 2.12
C ALA A 53 15.45 -0.88 0.64
N PHE A 54 14.31 -1.00 -0.08
CA PHE A 54 14.30 -1.32 -1.50
C PHE A 54 14.96 -0.22 -2.35
N TYR A 55 14.57 1.05 -2.16
CA TYR A 55 15.16 2.16 -2.90
C TYR A 55 16.63 2.38 -2.58
N PHE A 56 17.05 2.12 -1.34
CA PHE A 56 18.45 2.15 -0.95
C PHE A 56 19.25 1.07 -1.69
N TRP A 57 18.77 -0.18 -1.67
CA TRP A 57 19.38 -1.30 -2.38
C TRP A 57 19.42 -1.03 -3.89
N PHE A 58 18.32 -0.56 -4.45
CA PHE A 58 18.22 -0.23 -5.87
C PHE A 58 19.16 0.89 -6.30
N SER A 59 19.31 1.94 -5.49
CA SER A 59 20.29 3.00 -5.71
C SER A 59 21.73 2.49 -5.73
N TYR A 60 22.03 1.51 -4.87
CA TYR A 60 23.33 0.87 -4.82
C TYR A 60 23.64 0.05 -6.09
N ILE A 61 22.68 -0.77 -6.54
CA ILE A 61 22.82 -1.56 -7.77
C ILE A 61 22.92 -0.66 -9.00
N TYR A 62 22.12 0.38 -9.09
CA TYR A 62 22.11 1.32 -10.21
C TYR A 62 23.48 1.99 -10.42
N LYS A 63 24.21 2.26 -9.33
CA LYS A 63 25.57 2.81 -9.41
C LYS A 63 26.60 1.82 -9.93
N ARG A 64 26.36 0.52 -9.82
CA ARG A 64 27.33 -0.54 -10.08
C ARG A 64 27.31 -1.14 -11.48
N SER A 65 26.31 -0.94 -12.30
CA SER A 65 26.23 -1.47 -13.67
C SER A 65 24.97 -2.30 -14.00
N VAL A 66 23.83 -1.73 -13.93
CA VAL A 66 22.63 -2.42 -14.45
C VAL A 66 22.30 -1.87 -15.82
N ASP A 67 22.00 -2.75 -16.75
CA ASP A 67 21.36 -2.40 -18.01
C ASP A 67 20.08 -1.63 -17.69
N LYS A 68 19.94 -0.43 -18.26
CA LYS A 68 18.89 0.52 -17.92
C LYS A 68 17.49 0.02 -18.27
N THR A 69 17.41 -1.00 -19.11
CA THR A 69 16.17 -1.66 -19.52
C THR A 69 15.52 -2.47 -18.40
N ASP A 70 16.29 -2.89 -17.39
CA ASP A 70 15.76 -3.72 -16.31
C ASP A 70 15.24 -2.94 -15.09
N ILE A 71 15.40 -1.61 -15.10
CA ILE A 71 15.00 -0.76 -13.97
C ILE A 71 13.51 -0.89 -13.65
N ALA A 72 12.66 -0.91 -14.66
CA ALA A 72 11.22 -0.99 -14.49
C ALA A 72 10.80 -2.33 -13.85
N LYS A 73 11.45 -3.43 -14.23
CA LYS A 73 11.19 -4.77 -13.69
C LYS A 73 11.43 -4.88 -12.19
N PHE A 74 12.48 -4.21 -11.69
CA PHE A 74 12.80 -4.25 -10.26
C PHE A 74 11.72 -3.59 -9.37
N ARG A 75 10.96 -2.63 -9.90
CA ARG A 75 9.87 -1.97 -9.15
C ARG A 75 8.76 -2.95 -8.78
N TYR A 76 8.50 -3.97 -9.59
CA TYR A 76 7.49 -4.98 -9.30
C TYR A 76 7.81 -5.82 -8.07
N TYR A 77 9.10 -6.02 -7.74
CA TYR A 77 9.50 -6.72 -6.52
C TYR A 77 9.09 -5.96 -5.25
N ASP A 78 9.21 -4.64 -5.25
CA ASP A 78 8.73 -3.80 -4.17
C ASP A 78 7.20 -3.81 -4.10
N TRP A 79 6.54 -3.58 -5.22
CA TRP A 79 5.09 -3.46 -5.29
C TRP A 79 4.33 -4.73 -4.91
N VAL A 80 4.89 -5.91 -5.11
CA VAL A 80 4.27 -7.17 -4.68
C VAL A 80 4.03 -7.21 -3.17
N PHE A 81 4.90 -6.58 -2.39
CA PHE A 81 4.77 -6.54 -0.93
C PHE A 81 4.08 -5.27 -0.44
N THR A 82 4.40 -4.13 -1.03
CA THR A 82 3.93 -2.84 -0.51
C THR A 82 2.50 -2.53 -0.91
N THR A 83 2.08 -2.82 -2.15
CA THR A 83 0.74 -2.45 -2.63
C THR A 83 -0.40 -3.20 -1.93
N PRO A 84 -0.33 -4.52 -1.60
CA PRO A 84 -1.38 -5.16 -0.83
C PRO A 84 -1.54 -4.57 0.57
N LEU A 85 -0.42 -4.22 1.23
CA LEU A 85 -0.44 -3.60 2.55
C LEU A 85 -1.04 -2.19 2.51
N MET A 86 -0.71 -1.40 1.49
CA MET A 86 -1.29 -0.06 1.30
C MET A 86 -2.79 -0.12 1.05
N LEU A 87 -3.25 -1.06 0.19
CA LEU A 87 -4.68 -1.28 -0.06
C LEU A 87 -5.40 -1.70 1.22
N PHE A 88 -4.83 -2.63 1.96
CA PHE A 88 -5.37 -3.08 3.24
C PHE A 88 -5.51 -1.91 4.24
N ASN A 89 -4.46 -1.09 4.41
CA ASN A 89 -4.52 0.10 5.26
C ASN A 89 -5.61 1.07 4.84
N THR A 90 -5.79 1.27 3.54
CA THR A 90 -6.82 2.15 2.98
C THR A 90 -8.23 1.65 3.34
N ILE A 91 -8.48 0.34 3.20
CA ILE A 91 -9.78 -0.28 3.51
C ILE A 91 -10.08 -0.14 5.00
N VAL A 92 -9.13 -0.47 5.87
CA VAL A 92 -9.30 -0.36 7.33
C VAL A 92 -9.57 1.09 7.73
N TYR A 93 -8.89 2.04 7.09
CA TYR A 93 -9.10 3.46 7.36
C TYR A 93 -10.50 3.96 6.93
N PHE A 94 -11.01 3.51 5.78
CA PHE A 94 -12.36 3.85 5.34
C PHE A 94 -13.41 3.27 6.28
N GLU A 95 -13.27 2.03 6.71
CA GLU A 95 -14.19 1.40 7.65
C GLU A 95 -14.18 2.12 9.02
N TYR A 96 -13.00 2.47 9.51
CA TYR A 96 -12.89 3.28 10.72
C TYR A 96 -13.66 4.61 10.60
N ASN A 97 -13.53 5.30 9.46
CA ASN A 97 -14.24 6.55 9.23
C ASN A 97 -15.74 6.35 9.14
N ASN A 98 -16.21 5.29 8.50
CA ASN A 98 -17.62 4.95 8.40
C ASN A 98 -18.25 4.72 9.78
N ILE A 99 -17.60 3.92 10.61
CA ILE A 99 -18.03 3.65 11.98
C ILE A 99 -18.04 4.94 12.82
N LYS A 100 -17.01 5.75 12.72
CA LYS A 100 -16.90 7.01 13.45
C LYS A 100 -17.99 8.00 13.07
N ASN A 101 -18.31 8.11 11.78
CA ASN A 101 -19.37 8.97 11.28
C ASN A 101 -20.77 8.46 11.68
N SER A 102 -20.99 7.14 11.64
CA SER A 102 -22.23 6.52 12.08
C SER A 102 -22.49 6.75 13.57
N LYS A 103 -21.47 6.63 14.41
CA LYS A 103 -21.56 6.96 15.86
C LYS A 103 -21.87 8.44 16.12
N LYS A 104 -21.36 9.34 15.31
CA LYS A 104 -21.64 10.77 15.43
C LYS A 104 -23.10 11.10 15.10
N ASN A 105 -23.71 10.37 14.20
CA ASN A 105 -25.10 10.56 13.77
C ASN A 105 -26.13 9.85 14.66
N SER A 106 -25.71 8.82 15.41
CA SER A 106 -26.56 8.06 16.34
C SER A 106 -26.37 8.56 17.78
N THR A 107 -27.08 9.63 18.13
CA THR A 107 -26.95 10.28 19.45
C THR A 107 -27.55 9.47 20.60
N ASN A 108 -28.20 8.28 20.39
CA ASN A 108 -29.07 7.68 21.41
C ASN A 108 -29.04 6.14 21.56
N ASN A 109 -28.12 5.40 20.99
CA ASN A 109 -28.08 3.95 21.27
C ASN A 109 -26.69 3.54 21.76
N GLY A 110 -26.59 3.30 23.07
CA GLY A 110 -25.44 2.66 23.69
C GLY A 110 -25.29 1.22 23.22
N SER A 111 -24.81 1.03 22.03
CA SER A 111 -24.35 -0.28 21.58
C SER A 111 -22.98 -0.54 22.21
N ASN A 112 -22.88 -1.67 22.92
CA ASN A 112 -21.62 -2.24 23.41
C ASN A 112 -20.80 -2.71 22.19
N ASP A 113 -20.31 -1.75 21.40
CA ASP A 113 -19.44 -2.05 20.28
C ASP A 113 -18.05 -2.42 20.80
N SER A 114 -17.66 -3.65 20.58
CA SER A 114 -16.27 -4.09 20.76
C SER A 114 -15.35 -3.13 20.00
N PRO A 115 -14.18 -2.79 20.57
CA PRO A 115 -13.25 -1.89 19.92
C PRO A 115 -12.86 -2.44 18.56
N LEU A 116 -12.91 -1.60 17.53
CA LEU A 116 -12.47 -1.98 16.20
C LEU A 116 -10.96 -2.21 16.26
N THR A 117 -10.54 -3.46 16.06
CA THR A 117 -9.15 -3.88 15.94
C THR A 117 -8.92 -4.45 14.55
N ILE A 118 -7.70 -4.35 14.03
CA ILE A 118 -7.34 -4.94 12.71
C ILE A 118 -7.71 -6.42 12.68
N GLN A 119 -7.53 -7.16 13.77
CA GLN A 119 -7.86 -8.58 13.85
C GLN A 119 -9.35 -8.86 13.66
N ASN A 120 -10.22 -8.09 14.32
CA ASN A 120 -11.68 -8.23 14.17
C ASN A 120 -12.12 -7.84 12.74
N PHE A 121 -11.50 -6.81 12.18
CA PHE A 121 -11.76 -6.39 10.81
C PHE A 121 -11.35 -7.48 9.80
N LEU A 122 -10.17 -8.07 9.93
CA LEU A 122 -9.70 -9.18 9.10
C LEU A 122 -10.65 -10.36 9.13
N ASN A 123 -11.07 -10.79 10.32
CA ASN A 123 -11.97 -11.94 10.48
C ASN A 123 -13.33 -11.71 9.82
N ASN A 124 -13.86 -10.48 9.90
CA ASN A 124 -15.17 -10.15 9.35
C ASN A 124 -15.16 -9.92 7.84
N ASN A 125 -14.01 -9.55 7.26
CA ASN A 125 -13.90 -9.15 5.85
C ASN A 125 -12.90 -10.01 5.07
N GLN A 126 -12.58 -11.21 5.56
CA GLN A 126 -11.55 -12.06 4.97
C GLN A 126 -11.75 -12.33 3.47
N ASP A 127 -12.99 -12.60 3.05
CA ASP A 127 -13.29 -12.89 1.64
C ASP A 127 -13.06 -11.68 0.73
N ASN A 128 -13.49 -10.51 1.16
CA ASN A 128 -13.32 -9.26 0.42
C ASN A 128 -11.84 -8.88 0.31
N ILE A 129 -11.10 -8.98 1.41
CA ILE A 129 -9.66 -8.70 1.46
C ILE A 129 -8.92 -9.67 0.54
N THR A 130 -9.26 -10.96 0.58
CA THR A 130 -8.64 -11.98 -0.29
C THR A 130 -8.88 -11.67 -1.76
N ARG A 131 -10.09 -11.29 -2.16
CA ARG A 131 -10.41 -10.89 -3.54
C ARG A 131 -9.60 -9.68 -3.98
N ILE A 132 -9.52 -8.65 -3.15
CA ILE A 132 -8.74 -7.43 -3.45
C ILE A 132 -7.26 -7.75 -3.64
N VAL A 133 -6.69 -8.59 -2.76
CA VAL A 133 -5.29 -9.02 -2.87
C VAL A 133 -5.05 -9.81 -4.16
N ILE A 134 -5.98 -10.70 -4.54
CA ILE A 134 -5.90 -11.45 -5.79
C ILE A 134 -5.95 -10.52 -7.00
N TYR A 135 -6.88 -9.57 -7.06
CA TYR A 135 -6.97 -8.60 -8.16
C TYR A 135 -5.72 -7.73 -8.24
N ASN A 136 -5.19 -7.27 -7.11
CA ASN A 136 -3.94 -6.54 -7.06
C ASN A 136 -2.77 -7.37 -7.59
N PHE A 137 -2.69 -8.65 -7.21
CA PHE A 137 -1.65 -9.54 -7.70
C PHE A 137 -1.75 -9.78 -9.21
N ILE A 138 -2.96 -10.00 -9.75
CA ILE A 138 -3.19 -10.15 -11.20
C ILE A 138 -2.77 -8.87 -11.93
N MET A 139 -3.14 -7.70 -11.42
CA MET A 139 -2.76 -6.41 -12.00
C MET A 139 -1.24 -6.25 -12.09
N LEU A 140 -0.52 -6.56 -11.02
CA LEU A 140 0.94 -6.49 -10.98
C LEU A 140 1.58 -7.52 -11.90
N LEU A 141 1.07 -8.76 -11.91
CA LEU A 141 1.59 -9.82 -12.76
C LEU A 141 1.46 -9.46 -14.24
N VAL A 142 0.29 -8.99 -14.66
CA VAL A 142 0.05 -8.60 -16.06
C VAL A 142 0.91 -7.40 -16.46
N GLY A 143 1.10 -6.43 -15.56
CA GLY A 143 2.02 -5.33 -15.77
C GLY A 143 3.47 -5.79 -15.91
N TYR A 144 3.92 -6.71 -15.06
CA TYR A 144 5.26 -7.29 -15.17
C TYR A 144 5.46 -8.06 -16.48
N LEU A 145 4.47 -8.88 -16.88
CA LEU A 145 4.53 -9.63 -18.15
C LEU A 145 4.60 -8.70 -19.37
N GLN A 146 3.96 -7.54 -19.32
CA GLN A 146 4.08 -6.53 -20.34
C GLN A 146 5.48 -5.92 -20.37
N GLU A 147 6.07 -5.63 -19.20
CA GLU A 147 7.40 -5.03 -19.10
C GLU A 147 8.51 -5.95 -19.65
N ILE A 148 8.34 -7.27 -19.51
CA ILE A 148 9.25 -8.25 -20.12
C ILE A 148 8.92 -8.56 -21.58
N GLY A 149 7.89 -7.92 -22.15
CA GLY A 149 7.53 -8.04 -23.56
C GLY A 149 6.72 -9.28 -23.94
N LEU A 150 6.18 -10.02 -22.96
CA LEU A 150 5.35 -11.21 -23.23
C LEU A 150 3.91 -10.89 -23.60
N ILE A 151 3.38 -9.74 -23.18
CA ILE A 151 2.00 -9.33 -23.41
C ILE A 151 1.99 -7.93 -24.04
N ASN A 152 1.03 -7.72 -24.94
CA ASN A 152 0.80 -6.41 -25.57
C ASN A 152 0.33 -5.39 -24.51
N ILE A 153 0.81 -4.14 -24.64
CA ILE A 153 0.48 -3.03 -23.74
C ILE A 153 -1.02 -2.78 -23.61
N TRP A 154 -1.77 -2.90 -24.71
CA TRP A 154 -3.22 -2.69 -24.70
C TRP A 154 -3.97 -3.76 -23.89
N VAL A 155 -3.56 -5.02 -24.04
CA VAL A 155 -4.15 -6.15 -23.29
C VAL A 155 -3.80 -6.03 -21.80
N SER A 156 -2.55 -5.73 -21.48
CA SER A 156 -2.10 -5.50 -20.12
C SER A 156 -2.86 -4.37 -19.44
N SER A 157 -3.01 -3.24 -20.14
CA SER A 157 -3.74 -2.08 -19.62
C SER A 157 -5.21 -2.41 -19.38
N LEU A 158 -5.88 -3.11 -20.31
CA LEU A 158 -7.28 -3.48 -20.16
C LEU A 158 -7.50 -4.37 -18.91
N ILE A 159 -6.69 -5.41 -18.77
CA ILE A 159 -6.78 -6.33 -17.62
C ILE A 159 -6.43 -5.60 -16.33
N GLY A 160 -5.36 -4.80 -16.33
CA GLY A 160 -4.93 -4.03 -15.17
C GLY A 160 -6.00 -3.06 -14.67
N PHE A 161 -6.62 -2.30 -15.56
CA PHE A 161 -7.72 -1.39 -15.21
C PHE A 161 -8.98 -2.13 -14.76
N ALA A 162 -9.31 -3.27 -15.37
CA ALA A 162 -10.43 -4.10 -14.92
C ALA A 162 -10.21 -4.61 -13.49
N CYS A 163 -9.02 -5.12 -13.18
CA CYS A 163 -8.68 -5.57 -11.83
C CYS A 163 -8.68 -4.41 -10.81
N LEU A 164 -8.18 -3.23 -11.21
CA LEU A 164 -8.23 -2.04 -10.38
C LEU A 164 -9.68 -1.64 -10.06
N TYR A 165 -10.53 -1.58 -11.08
CA TYR A 165 -11.94 -1.24 -10.92
C TYR A 165 -12.65 -2.23 -9.98
N LEU A 166 -12.47 -3.54 -10.20
CA LEU A 166 -13.05 -4.58 -9.34
C LEU A 166 -12.56 -4.50 -7.89
N SER A 167 -11.30 -4.11 -7.68
CA SER A 167 -10.77 -3.90 -6.33
C SER A 167 -11.46 -2.73 -5.62
N PHE A 168 -11.70 -1.63 -6.33
CA PHE A 168 -12.40 -0.46 -5.76
C PHE A 168 -13.91 -0.66 -5.59
N GLU A 169 -14.53 -1.54 -6.38
CA GLU A 169 -15.96 -1.87 -6.20
C GLU A 169 -16.22 -2.66 -4.91
N ILE A 170 -15.22 -3.41 -4.43
CA ILE A 170 -15.33 -4.18 -3.19
C ILE A 170 -15.06 -3.29 -1.96
N ILE A 171 -14.30 -2.20 -2.11
CA ILE A 171 -13.98 -1.25 -1.04
C ILE A 171 -15.16 -0.34 -0.75
#